data_c96e10bad6d2cd9aa684c317942083dc
#
_entry.id   c96e10bad6d2cd9aa684c317942083dc
#
_cell.length_a   1.000
_cell.length_b   1.000
_cell.length_c   1.000
_cell.angle_alpha   90.00
_cell.angle_beta   90.00
_cell.angle_gamma   90.00
#
_symmetry.space_group_name_H-M   'P 1'
#
loop_
_entity.id
_entity.type
_entity.pdbx_description
1 polymer ?
#
loop_
_entity_poly.entity_id
_entity_poly.type
_entity_poly.pdbx_seq_one_letter_code
_entity_poly.pdbx_strand_id
1 'polypeptide(L)'
;MRKILYIHGMGGGADSRIPSILQECISNPVVVRTYDFDPEIAAVQIASWVNEVRPALIIAESLGSLHALRLEGLPIIFVSPALNAPYYFRFLSWTTFLPVMTPLLDRIYKPRSGDRQQLHFTFRVLRKYRRHRIEAMKTVRNTSYENQVFAFFGTDDHYRKQGVVSIKTWKKHFGDTFSVYKGTHFMEEEYVRSILVDKVLEVLDNNK
;
A
#
# COMPACT_ATOMS: atom_id res chain seq x y z
N MET A 1 -3.18 -24.46 -1.89
CA MET A 1 -2.60 -23.60 -0.84
C MET A 1 -3.03 -22.17 -1.09
N ARG A 2 -3.56 -21.45 -0.09
CA ARG A 2 -4.04 -20.06 -0.25
C ARG A 2 -2.86 -19.11 -0.39
N LYS A 3 -2.83 -18.32 -1.43
CA LYS A 3 -1.75 -17.36 -1.69
C LYS A 3 -2.10 -16.00 -1.13
N ILE A 4 -1.08 -15.25 -0.73
CA ILE A 4 -1.19 -13.85 -0.29
C ILE A 4 -0.50 -13.00 -1.35
N LEU A 5 -1.16 -11.91 -1.79
CA LEU A 5 -0.53 -10.92 -2.66
C LEU A 5 -0.13 -9.70 -1.83
N TYR A 6 1.16 -9.37 -1.86
CA TYR A 6 1.66 -8.16 -1.19
C TYR A 6 1.86 -7.03 -2.21
N ILE A 7 1.28 -5.86 -1.90
CA ILE A 7 1.39 -4.63 -2.71
C ILE A 7 2.22 -3.62 -1.92
N HIS A 8 3.47 -3.44 -2.33
CA HIS A 8 4.45 -2.61 -1.62
C HIS A 8 4.12 -1.10 -1.67
N GLY A 9 4.75 -0.31 -0.80
CA GLY A 9 4.71 1.15 -0.82
C GLY A 9 5.59 1.77 -1.91
N MET A 10 5.63 3.10 -1.97
CA MET A 10 6.46 3.87 -2.91
C MET A 10 7.95 3.51 -2.75
N GLY A 11 8.61 3.16 -3.85
CA GLY A 11 10.02 2.76 -3.87
C GLY A 11 10.31 1.38 -3.27
N GLY A 12 9.27 0.62 -2.91
CA GLY A 12 9.37 -0.80 -2.57
C GLY A 12 9.54 -1.67 -3.81
N GLY A 13 9.50 -2.98 -3.63
CA GLY A 13 9.63 -3.95 -4.73
C GLY A 13 9.57 -5.38 -4.25
N ALA A 14 9.96 -6.32 -5.11
CA ALA A 14 9.95 -7.74 -4.83
C ALA A 14 10.86 -8.13 -3.63
N ASP A 15 11.85 -7.29 -3.31
CA ASP A 15 12.76 -7.44 -2.17
C ASP A 15 12.27 -6.73 -0.88
N SER A 16 10.97 -6.42 -0.78
CA SER A 16 10.40 -5.78 0.40
C SER A 16 10.52 -6.66 1.64
N ARG A 17 10.79 -6.03 2.81
CA ARG A 17 11.08 -6.74 4.07
C ARG A 17 9.89 -7.48 4.66
N ILE A 18 8.72 -6.85 4.68
CA ILE A 18 7.52 -7.46 5.30
C ILE A 18 7.15 -8.80 4.66
N PRO A 19 7.07 -8.94 3.31
CA PRO A 19 6.81 -10.23 2.69
C PRO A 19 7.83 -11.31 3.03
N SER A 20 9.12 -10.95 3.15
CA SER A 20 10.18 -11.91 3.53
C SER A 20 9.95 -12.45 4.94
N ILE A 21 9.65 -11.58 5.92
CA ILE A 21 9.35 -11.98 7.30
C ILE A 21 8.08 -12.84 7.36
N LEU A 22 7.02 -12.45 6.64
CA LEU A 22 5.80 -13.24 6.57
C LEU A 22 6.06 -14.64 6.03
N GLN A 23 6.87 -14.76 4.97
CA GLN A 23 7.19 -16.06 4.38
C GLN A 23 7.99 -16.99 5.33
N GLU A 24 8.73 -16.42 6.29
CA GLU A 24 9.38 -17.19 7.36
C GLU A 24 8.39 -17.68 8.43
N CYS A 25 7.32 -16.91 8.68
CA CYS A 25 6.38 -17.16 9.79
C CYS A 25 5.18 -18.03 9.40
N ILE A 26 4.80 -18.04 8.11
CA ILE A 26 3.58 -18.72 7.63
C ILE A 26 3.88 -19.66 6.47
N SER A 27 3.10 -20.74 6.37
CA SER A 27 3.24 -21.72 5.28
C SER A 27 2.60 -21.25 3.97
N ASN A 28 1.76 -20.23 4.01
CA ASN A 28 1.08 -19.68 2.84
C ASN A 28 2.05 -18.93 1.93
N PRO A 29 2.07 -19.18 0.61
CA PRO A 29 2.94 -18.44 -0.30
C PRO A 29 2.61 -16.94 -0.30
N VAL A 30 3.62 -16.10 -0.06
CA VAL A 30 3.53 -14.65 -0.16
C VAL A 30 4.14 -14.21 -1.49
N VAL A 31 3.31 -13.70 -2.38
CA VAL A 31 3.72 -13.22 -3.70
C VAL A 31 3.89 -11.72 -3.65
N VAL A 32 5.07 -11.23 -4.00
CA VAL A 32 5.36 -9.81 -4.17
C VAL A 32 6.03 -9.59 -5.53
N ARG A 33 5.67 -8.51 -6.21
CA ARG A 33 6.23 -8.13 -7.51
C ARG A 33 6.39 -6.61 -7.55
N THR A 34 7.34 -6.14 -8.31
CA THR A 34 7.57 -4.71 -8.51
C THR A 34 6.66 -4.18 -9.61
N TYR A 35 5.87 -3.16 -9.30
CA TYR A 35 4.98 -2.47 -10.25
C TYR A 35 5.52 -1.08 -10.60
N ASP A 36 5.03 -0.51 -11.71
CA ASP A 36 5.41 0.81 -12.19
C ASP A 36 4.94 1.93 -11.23
N PHE A 37 5.68 3.03 -11.16
CA PHE A 37 5.28 4.19 -10.36
C PHE A 37 4.10 4.95 -10.97
N ASP A 38 3.87 4.87 -12.29
CA ASP A 38 2.67 5.44 -12.91
C ASP A 38 1.43 4.65 -12.45
N PRO A 39 0.47 5.29 -11.75
CA PRO A 39 -0.65 4.57 -11.14
C PRO A 39 -1.61 3.93 -12.15
N GLU A 40 -1.62 4.37 -13.40
CA GLU A 40 -2.43 3.74 -14.45
C GLU A 40 -1.79 2.43 -14.93
N ILE A 41 -0.46 2.44 -15.12
CA ILE A 41 0.30 1.23 -15.46
C ILE A 41 0.25 0.24 -14.29
N ALA A 42 0.52 0.71 -13.07
CA ALA A 42 0.45 -0.09 -11.85
C ALA A 42 -0.92 -0.79 -11.70
N ALA A 43 -2.01 -0.08 -11.97
CA ALA A 43 -3.35 -0.65 -11.84
C ALA A 43 -3.57 -1.85 -12.78
N VAL A 44 -3.08 -1.75 -14.02
CA VAL A 44 -3.17 -2.85 -15.00
C VAL A 44 -2.29 -4.03 -14.57
N GLN A 45 -1.06 -3.77 -14.14
CA GLN A 45 -0.13 -4.82 -13.68
C GLN A 45 -0.71 -5.56 -12.47
N ILE A 46 -1.18 -4.84 -11.45
CA ILE A 46 -1.72 -5.45 -10.22
C ILE A 46 -3.00 -6.23 -10.52
N ALA A 47 -3.90 -5.72 -11.36
CA ALA A 47 -5.10 -6.46 -11.76
C ALA A 47 -4.76 -7.77 -12.49
N SER A 48 -3.74 -7.75 -13.37
CA SER A 48 -3.23 -8.96 -14.02
C SER A 48 -2.69 -9.96 -13.00
N TRP A 49 -1.95 -9.52 -11.98
CA TRP A 49 -1.42 -10.39 -10.94
C TRP A 49 -2.52 -11.01 -10.07
N VAL A 50 -3.56 -10.26 -9.75
CA VAL A 50 -4.73 -10.81 -9.02
C VAL A 50 -5.36 -11.96 -9.81
N ASN A 51 -5.53 -11.79 -11.11
CA ASN A 51 -6.09 -12.84 -11.98
C ASN A 51 -5.18 -14.07 -12.09
N GLU A 52 -3.85 -13.88 -12.15
CA GLU A 52 -2.86 -14.96 -12.23
C GLU A 52 -2.69 -15.68 -10.89
N VAL A 53 -2.48 -14.92 -9.82
CA VAL A 53 -2.15 -15.43 -8.49
C VAL A 53 -3.38 -16.02 -7.80
N ARG A 54 -4.55 -15.40 -8.03
CA ARG A 54 -5.83 -15.68 -7.33
C ARG A 54 -5.64 -15.70 -5.82
N PRO A 55 -5.22 -14.55 -5.23
CA PRO A 55 -4.90 -14.50 -3.81
C PRO A 55 -6.16 -14.69 -2.96
N ALA A 56 -6.01 -15.29 -1.80
CA ALA A 56 -7.05 -15.36 -0.77
C ALA A 56 -7.04 -14.13 0.15
N LEU A 57 -5.93 -13.38 0.15
CA LEU A 57 -5.72 -12.19 0.96
C LEU A 57 -4.77 -11.25 0.25
N ILE A 58 -5.02 -9.95 0.37
CA ILE A 58 -4.10 -8.88 -0.05
C ILE A 58 -3.53 -8.21 1.20
N ILE A 59 -2.22 -7.94 1.19
CA ILE A 59 -1.58 -7.06 2.16
C ILE A 59 -1.04 -5.87 1.38
N ALA A 60 -1.38 -4.65 1.81
CA ALA A 60 -0.97 -3.43 1.10
C ALA A 60 -0.30 -2.43 2.05
N GLU A 61 0.88 -1.97 1.68
CA GLU A 61 1.67 -1.03 2.45
C GLU A 61 1.61 0.39 1.87
N SER A 62 1.47 1.39 2.73
CA SER A 62 1.66 2.80 2.40
C SER A 62 0.89 3.23 1.14
N LEU A 63 1.58 3.71 0.10
CA LEU A 63 0.99 4.13 -1.18
C LEU A 63 0.32 2.97 -1.93
N GLY A 64 0.79 1.74 -1.77
CA GLY A 64 0.19 0.53 -2.32
C GLY A 64 -1.27 0.33 -1.93
N SER A 65 -1.68 0.92 -0.79
CA SER A 65 -3.07 0.91 -0.32
C SER A 65 -4.06 1.50 -1.33
N LEU A 66 -3.67 2.50 -2.11
CA LEU A 66 -4.53 3.09 -3.13
C LEU A 66 -4.79 2.14 -4.30
N HIS A 67 -3.84 1.27 -4.62
CA HIS A 67 -4.01 0.24 -5.63
C HIS A 67 -4.90 -0.89 -5.11
N ALA A 68 -4.65 -1.34 -3.87
CA ALA A 68 -5.43 -2.39 -3.23
C ALA A 68 -6.91 -2.03 -3.10
N LEU A 69 -7.25 -0.78 -2.78
CA LEU A 69 -8.64 -0.30 -2.66
C LEU A 69 -9.42 -0.29 -3.99
N ARG A 70 -8.79 -0.55 -5.11
CA ARG A 70 -9.45 -0.72 -6.42
C ARG A 70 -9.77 -2.18 -6.74
N LEU A 71 -9.37 -3.09 -5.88
CA LEU A 71 -9.62 -4.53 -6.01
C LEU A 71 -10.84 -4.89 -5.18
N GLU A 72 -11.83 -5.52 -5.79
CA GLU A 72 -13.09 -5.87 -5.15
C GLU A 72 -13.12 -7.34 -4.74
N GLY A 73 -13.92 -7.67 -3.73
CA GLY A 73 -14.23 -9.05 -3.36
C GLY A 73 -13.11 -9.82 -2.66
N LEU A 74 -12.05 -9.15 -2.21
CA LEU A 74 -10.92 -9.77 -1.50
C LEU A 74 -10.72 -9.12 -0.13
N PRO A 75 -10.40 -9.89 0.91
CA PRO A 75 -9.97 -9.32 2.18
C PRO A 75 -8.62 -8.61 2.02
N ILE A 76 -8.47 -7.46 2.69
CA ILE A 76 -7.26 -6.64 2.59
C ILE A 76 -6.79 -6.22 3.98
N ILE A 77 -5.53 -6.48 4.29
CA ILE A 77 -4.83 -5.91 5.45
C ILE A 77 -3.94 -4.78 4.98
N PHE A 78 -4.04 -3.63 5.63
CA PHE A 78 -3.25 -2.45 5.32
C PHE A 78 -2.19 -2.18 6.40
N VAL A 79 -1.00 -1.80 5.97
CA VAL A 79 0.08 -1.34 6.84
C VAL A 79 0.35 0.12 6.53
N SER A 80 0.12 1.01 7.49
CA SER A 80 0.33 2.46 7.37
C SER A 80 -0.27 3.07 6.09
N PRO A 81 -1.57 2.88 5.79
CA PRO A 81 -2.16 3.27 4.52
C PRO A 81 -2.06 4.77 4.24
N ALA A 82 -1.35 5.15 3.18
CA ALA A 82 -1.07 6.53 2.79
C ALA A 82 -2.18 7.13 1.89
N LEU A 83 -3.44 7.08 2.35
CA LEU A 83 -4.61 7.46 1.55
C LEU A 83 -4.63 8.94 1.13
N ASN A 84 -3.89 9.79 1.83
CA ASN A 84 -3.82 11.22 1.56
C ASN A 84 -2.57 11.63 0.76
N ALA A 85 -1.66 10.72 0.43
CA ALA A 85 -0.46 10.99 -0.37
C ALA A 85 -0.76 11.79 -1.66
N PRO A 86 -1.84 11.51 -2.43
CA PRO A 86 -2.14 12.27 -3.63
C PRO A 86 -2.42 13.76 -3.46
N TYR A 87 -2.76 14.21 -2.26
CA TYR A 87 -2.87 15.64 -1.97
C TYR A 87 -1.50 16.30 -1.95
N TYR A 88 -0.49 15.65 -1.37
CA TYR A 88 0.91 16.09 -1.35
C TYR A 88 1.52 16.03 -2.75
N PHE A 89 1.24 14.97 -3.50
CA PHE A 89 1.67 14.84 -4.89
C PHE A 89 1.12 15.96 -5.77
N ARG A 90 -0.09 16.45 -5.48
CA ARG A 90 -0.63 17.62 -6.17
C ARG A 90 0.24 18.86 -5.97
N PHE A 91 0.69 19.13 -4.75
CA PHE A 91 1.60 20.26 -4.49
C PHE A 91 2.95 20.01 -5.16
N LEU A 92 3.53 18.82 -4.96
CA LEU A 92 4.80 18.45 -5.55
C LEU A 92 4.77 18.54 -7.09
N SER A 93 3.64 18.23 -7.73
CA SER A 93 3.52 18.31 -9.18
C SER A 93 3.77 19.71 -9.73
N TRP A 94 3.45 20.77 -9.00
CA TRP A 94 3.71 22.14 -9.45
C TRP A 94 5.20 22.47 -9.48
N THR A 95 6.00 21.89 -8.60
CA THR A 95 7.46 22.10 -8.63
C THR A 95 8.11 21.45 -9.84
N THR A 96 7.53 20.36 -10.36
CA THR A 96 8.07 19.60 -11.51
C THR A 96 7.86 20.31 -12.86
N PHE A 97 7.22 21.47 -12.91
CA PHE A 97 7.29 22.35 -14.09
C PHE A 97 8.68 22.95 -14.31
N LEU A 98 9.48 23.05 -13.25
CA LEU A 98 10.88 23.46 -13.39
C LEU A 98 11.69 22.25 -13.90
N PRO A 99 12.42 22.39 -15.04
CA PRO A 99 13.09 21.25 -15.68
C PRO A 99 14.05 20.48 -14.79
N VAL A 100 14.66 21.16 -13.81
CA VAL A 100 15.62 20.56 -12.87
C VAL A 100 14.96 19.78 -11.73
N MET A 101 13.67 19.95 -11.47
CA MET A 101 13.02 19.36 -10.30
C MET A 101 12.74 17.87 -10.46
N THR A 102 12.32 17.41 -11.64
CA THR A 102 12.12 15.97 -11.85
C THR A 102 13.42 15.18 -11.63
N PRO A 103 14.55 15.51 -12.28
CA PRO A 103 15.82 14.82 -12.00
C PRO A 103 16.29 14.92 -10.55
N LEU A 104 16.04 16.06 -9.89
CA LEU A 104 16.39 16.24 -8.48
C LEU A 104 15.56 15.31 -7.57
N LEU A 105 14.25 15.24 -7.78
CA LEU A 105 13.36 14.36 -7.02
C LEU A 105 13.69 12.89 -7.28
N ASP A 106 13.88 12.50 -8.53
CA ASP A 106 14.26 11.13 -8.89
C ASP A 106 15.58 10.71 -8.23
N ARG A 107 16.53 11.66 -8.07
CA ARG A 107 17.78 11.43 -7.35
C ARG A 107 17.59 11.33 -5.83
N ILE A 108 16.79 12.23 -5.22
CA ILE A 108 16.52 12.22 -3.78
C ILE A 108 15.81 10.96 -3.35
N TYR A 109 14.82 10.54 -4.13
CA TYR A 109 13.98 9.37 -3.84
C TYR A 109 14.45 8.11 -4.57
N LYS A 110 15.68 8.10 -5.08
CA LYS A 110 16.25 6.93 -5.77
C LYS A 110 16.13 5.70 -4.87
N PRO A 111 15.44 4.63 -5.30
CA PRO A 111 15.35 3.40 -4.53
C PRO A 111 16.74 2.77 -4.38
N ARG A 112 16.88 1.94 -3.34
CA ARG A 112 18.08 1.13 -3.16
C ARG A 112 18.25 0.18 -4.36
N SER A 113 19.47 -0.36 -4.55
CA SER A 113 19.72 -1.43 -5.52
C SER A 113 18.85 -2.65 -5.19
N GLY A 114 18.36 -3.34 -6.21
CA GLY A 114 17.49 -4.50 -6.08
C GLY A 114 16.30 -4.43 -7.05
N ASP A 115 15.39 -5.39 -6.93
CA ASP A 115 14.12 -5.38 -7.68
C ASP A 115 13.14 -4.42 -6.99
N ARG A 116 13.31 -3.13 -7.27
CA ARG A 116 12.54 -2.03 -6.68
C ARG A 116 11.93 -1.11 -7.72
N GLN A 117 10.77 -0.56 -7.35
CA GLN A 117 10.04 0.41 -8.14
C GLN A 117 10.89 1.62 -8.48
N GLN A 118 11.12 1.85 -9.76
CA GLN A 118 11.77 3.07 -10.24
C GLN A 118 10.78 4.24 -10.12
N LEU A 119 11.22 5.31 -9.47
CA LEU A 119 10.39 6.49 -9.24
C LEU A 119 10.72 7.56 -10.28
N HIS A 120 9.69 8.09 -10.94
CA HIS A 120 9.83 9.18 -11.90
C HIS A 120 8.79 10.26 -11.64
N PHE A 121 9.23 11.33 -10.97
CA PHE A 121 8.38 12.40 -10.44
C PHE A 121 8.08 13.46 -11.52
N THR A 122 7.28 13.10 -12.52
CA THR A 122 6.79 14.08 -13.49
C THR A 122 5.48 14.71 -13.05
N PHE A 123 5.19 15.92 -13.55
CA PHE A 123 3.89 16.57 -13.35
C PHE A 123 2.74 15.62 -13.69
N ARG A 124 2.82 14.94 -14.83
CA ARG A 124 1.77 14.05 -15.34
C ARG A 124 1.53 12.87 -14.40
N VAL A 125 2.59 12.16 -13.99
CA VAL A 125 2.49 10.98 -13.10
C VAL A 125 1.92 11.38 -11.74
N LEU A 126 2.43 12.45 -11.12
CA LEU A 126 1.96 12.91 -9.81
C LEU A 126 0.48 13.34 -9.83
N ARG A 127 0.02 13.94 -10.93
CA ARG A 127 -1.38 14.34 -11.11
C ARG A 127 -2.32 13.15 -11.31
N LYS A 128 -1.89 12.07 -11.93
CA LYS A 128 -2.66 10.84 -12.09
C LYS A 128 -3.03 10.21 -10.75
N TYR A 129 -2.18 10.30 -9.72
CA TYR A 129 -2.49 9.80 -8.38
C TYR A 129 -3.74 10.41 -7.76
N ARG A 130 -4.06 11.68 -8.06
CA ARG A 130 -5.32 12.28 -7.61
C ARG A 130 -6.53 11.56 -8.19
N ARG A 131 -6.53 11.30 -9.50
CA ARG A 131 -7.60 10.56 -10.18
C ARG A 131 -7.66 9.14 -9.64
N HIS A 132 -6.52 8.48 -9.51
CA HIS A 132 -6.41 7.14 -8.97
C HIS A 132 -7.03 7.02 -7.56
N ARG A 133 -6.78 8.00 -6.68
CA ARG A 133 -7.41 8.07 -5.36
C ARG A 133 -8.94 8.24 -5.45
N ILE A 134 -9.41 9.11 -6.35
CA ILE A 134 -10.86 9.32 -6.53
C ILE A 134 -11.54 8.01 -6.93
N GLU A 135 -10.98 7.27 -7.86
CA GLU A 135 -11.47 5.96 -8.29
C GLU A 135 -11.43 4.93 -7.14
N ALA A 136 -10.32 4.85 -6.40
CA ALA A 136 -10.20 3.99 -5.22
C ALA A 136 -11.28 4.29 -4.18
N MET A 137 -11.51 5.57 -3.86
CA MET A 137 -12.54 5.97 -2.90
C MET A 137 -13.97 5.79 -3.44
N LYS A 138 -14.17 5.77 -4.75
CA LYS A 138 -15.45 5.44 -5.38
C LYS A 138 -15.75 3.95 -5.23
N THR A 139 -14.78 3.10 -5.47
CA THR A 139 -14.89 1.65 -5.23
C THR A 139 -15.29 1.38 -3.77
N VAL A 140 -14.62 2.03 -2.80
CA VAL A 140 -14.96 1.91 -1.38
C VAL A 140 -16.43 2.25 -1.07
N ARG A 141 -16.98 3.26 -1.72
CA ARG A 141 -18.38 3.67 -1.49
C ARG A 141 -19.40 2.70 -2.10
N ASN A 142 -19.03 2.03 -3.18
CA ASN A 142 -19.91 1.13 -3.92
C ASN A 142 -19.86 -0.31 -3.41
N THR A 143 -18.82 -0.64 -2.65
CA THR A 143 -18.59 -1.99 -2.11
C THR A 143 -18.71 -1.95 -0.59
N SER A 144 -19.45 -2.88 -0.01
CA SER A 144 -19.43 -3.06 1.45
C SER A 144 -18.10 -3.72 1.83
N TYR A 145 -17.18 -2.94 2.37
CA TYR A 145 -15.91 -3.45 2.92
C TYR A 145 -16.02 -3.87 4.39
N GLU A 146 -17.23 -3.85 4.97
CA GLU A 146 -17.45 -4.30 6.35
C GLU A 146 -16.92 -5.73 6.49
N ASN A 147 -16.05 -5.94 7.46
CA ASN A 147 -15.36 -7.20 7.75
C ASN A 147 -14.32 -7.67 6.70
N GLN A 148 -14.06 -6.92 5.64
CA GLN A 148 -13.07 -7.28 4.62
C GLN A 148 -11.77 -6.48 4.70
N VAL A 149 -11.73 -5.40 5.48
CA VAL A 149 -10.54 -4.55 5.58
C VAL A 149 -10.10 -4.35 7.03
N PHE A 150 -8.79 -4.33 7.23
CA PHE A 150 -8.19 -4.02 8.51
C PHE A 150 -6.89 -3.24 8.31
N ALA A 151 -6.60 -2.25 9.18
CA ALA A 151 -5.39 -1.45 9.07
C ALA A 151 -4.55 -1.41 10.35
N PHE A 152 -3.24 -1.38 10.19
CA PHE A 152 -2.27 -1.12 11.24
C PHE A 152 -1.66 0.28 11.10
N PHE A 153 -1.57 1.02 12.23
CA PHE A 153 -0.98 2.36 12.27
C PHE A 153 0.09 2.45 13.35
N GLY A 154 1.30 2.82 12.98
CA GLY A 154 2.37 3.10 13.94
C GLY A 154 2.15 4.41 14.72
N THR A 155 2.44 4.46 16.03
CA THR A 155 2.36 5.69 16.83
C THR A 155 3.41 6.71 16.42
N ASP A 156 4.59 6.23 16.02
CA ASP A 156 5.76 7.03 15.70
C ASP A 156 5.92 7.27 14.20
N ASP A 157 4.87 6.93 13.42
CA ASP A 157 4.81 7.18 11.99
C ASP A 157 4.84 8.69 11.69
N HIS A 158 5.95 9.18 11.15
CA HIS A 158 6.14 10.59 10.80
C HIS A 158 5.19 11.07 9.70
N TYR A 159 4.73 10.19 8.80
CA TYR A 159 3.73 10.52 7.79
C TYR A 159 2.32 10.74 8.38
N ARG A 160 2.05 10.21 9.58
CA ARG A 160 0.84 10.56 10.34
C ARG A 160 0.88 12.01 10.82
N LYS A 161 2.04 12.45 11.33
CA LYS A 161 2.23 13.85 11.77
C LYS A 161 2.04 14.84 10.61
N GLN A 162 2.40 14.41 9.42
CA GLN A 162 2.20 15.18 8.19
C GLN A 162 0.79 15.04 7.59
N GLY A 163 -0.03 14.09 8.06
CA GLY A 163 -1.39 13.85 7.57
C GLY A 163 -1.48 13.02 6.28
N VAL A 164 -0.35 12.50 5.77
CA VAL A 164 -0.30 11.57 4.61
C VAL A 164 -0.98 10.25 4.97
N VAL A 165 -0.59 9.69 6.11
CA VAL A 165 -1.27 8.59 6.79
C VAL A 165 -2.24 9.18 7.80
N SER A 166 -3.50 8.75 7.81
CA SER A 166 -4.52 9.40 8.65
C SER A 166 -5.58 8.42 9.17
N ILE A 167 -5.55 8.17 10.46
CA ILE A 167 -6.59 7.39 11.16
C ILE A 167 -7.96 8.08 11.01
N LYS A 168 -8.03 9.42 11.02
CA LYS A 168 -9.28 10.15 10.82
C LYS A 168 -9.87 9.87 9.42
N THR A 169 -9.03 9.83 8.39
CA THR A 169 -9.47 9.47 7.04
C THR A 169 -9.91 8.01 6.99
N TRP A 170 -9.18 7.11 7.65
CA TRP A 170 -9.55 5.69 7.73
C TRP A 170 -10.93 5.51 8.39
N LYS A 171 -11.10 6.03 9.61
CA LYS A 171 -12.38 5.94 10.34
C LYS A 171 -13.58 6.45 9.54
N LYS A 172 -13.40 7.54 8.79
CA LYS A 172 -14.45 8.10 7.95
C LYS A 172 -14.97 7.13 6.88
N HIS A 173 -14.11 6.25 6.37
CA HIS A 173 -14.43 5.37 5.26
C HIS A 173 -14.65 3.90 5.66
N PHE A 174 -13.99 3.46 6.72
CA PHE A 174 -13.94 2.05 7.14
C PHE A 174 -14.28 1.82 8.62
N GLY A 175 -14.65 2.86 9.36
CA GLY A 175 -14.97 2.74 10.78
C GLY A 175 -13.75 2.41 11.65
N ASP A 176 -13.97 1.62 12.70
CA ASP A 176 -12.96 1.24 13.68
C ASP A 176 -12.24 -0.09 13.32
N THR A 177 -12.15 -0.42 12.05
CA THR A 177 -11.44 -1.62 11.54
C THR A 177 -9.92 -1.40 11.50
N PHE A 178 -9.30 -1.05 12.61
CA PHE A 178 -7.86 -0.82 12.69
C PHE A 178 -7.30 -1.09 14.08
N SER A 179 -5.97 -1.22 14.15
CA SER A 179 -5.18 -1.26 15.38
C SER A 179 -4.03 -0.26 15.31
N VAL A 180 -3.57 0.18 16.49
CA VAL A 180 -2.41 1.06 16.62
C VAL A 180 -1.33 0.32 17.39
N TYR A 181 -0.09 0.38 16.91
CA TYR A 181 1.08 -0.24 17.55
C TYR A 181 2.16 0.81 17.81
N LYS A 182 3.06 0.52 18.75
CA LYS A 182 4.18 1.43 19.09
C LYS A 182 5.33 1.25 18.09
N GLY A 183 5.21 1.86 16.91
CA GLY A 183 6.23 1.72 15.86
C GLY A 183 6.12 2.80 14.80
N THR A 184 6.99 2.70 13.80
CA THR A 184 7.13 3.67 12.71
C THR A 184 6.20 3.37 11.53
N HIS A 185 6.45 4.07 10.41
CA HIS A 185 5.73 3.86 9.15
C HIS A 185 5.97 2.47 8.54
N PHE A 186 7.16 1.92 8.77
CA PHE A 186 7.64 0.71 8.09
C PHE A 186 7.43 -0.58 8.89
N MET A 187 6.57 -0.59 9.86
CA MET A 187 6.24 -1.71 10.73
C MET A 187 7.46 -2.62 11.02
N GLU A 188 8.07 -2.46 12.18
CA GLU A 188 9.27 -3.17 12.59
C GLU A 188 9.03 -4.69 12.64
N GLU A 189 10.10 -5.48 12.53
CA GLU A 189 10.02 -6.94 12.42
C GLU A 189 9.25 -7.59 13.58
N GLU A 190 9.42 -7.09 14.80
CA GLU A 190 8.71 -7.59 15.98
C GLU A 190 7.18 -7.50 15.83
N TYR A 191 6.67 -6.41 15.21
CA TYR A 191 5.24 -6.23 14.97
C TYR A 191 4.75 -7.02 13.76
N VAL A 192 5.60 -7.23 12.76
CA VAL A 192 5.26 -8.15 11.66
C VAL A 192 5.06 -9.55 12.22
N ARG A 193 5.98 -10.05 13.07
CA ARG A 193 5.95 -11.40 13.64
C ARG A 193 4.84 -11.60 14.67
N SER A 194 4.51 -10.56 15.46
CA SER A 194 3.52 -10.66 16.54
C SER A 194 2.10 -10.32 16.09
N ILE A 195 1.86 -9.12 15.53
CA ILE A 195 0.49 -8.67 15.29
C ILE A 195 0.03 -8.83 13.83
N LEU A 196 0.94 -8.68 12.85
CA LEU A 196 0.55 -8.82 11.45
C LEU A 196 0.34 -10.30 11.09
N VAL A 197 1.23 -11.18 11.52
CA VAL A 197 1.09 -12.64 11.32
C VAL A 197 -0.21 -13.14 11.91
N ASP A 198 -0.52 -12.79 13.17
CA ASP A 198 -1.76 -13.20 13.84
C ASP A 198 -2.99 -12.76 13.05
N LYS A 199 -3.00 -11.50 12.58
CA LYS A 199 -4.13 -11.00 11.79
C LYS A 199 -4.25 -11.66 10.42
N VAL A 200 -3.13 -12.00 9.78
CA VAL A 200 -3.10 -12.75 8.51
C VAL A 200 -3.73 -14.13 8.70
N LEU A 201 -3.34 -14.84 9.75
CA LEU A 201 -3.88 -16.18 10.05
C LEU A 201 -5.38 -16.12 10.37
N GLU A 202 -5.80 -15.16 11.21
CA GLU A 202 -7.22 -14.91 11.52
C GLU A 202 -8.06 -14.72 10.25
N VAL A 203 -7.62 -13.83 9.34
CA VAL A 203 -8.36 -13.54 8.09
C VAL A 203 -8.38 -14.76 7.17
N LEU A 204 -7.28 -15.50 7.07
CA LEU A 204 -7.23 -16.72 6.27
C LEU A 204 -8.14 -17.82 6.85
N ASP A 205 -8.29 -17.93 8.16
CA ASP A 205 -9.14 -18.95 8.79
C ASP A 205 -10.63 -18.62 8.68
N ASN A 206 -11.01 -17.37 8.80
CA ASN A 206 -12.39 -16.91 8.68
C ASN A 206 -12.96 -16.99 7.24
N ASN A 207 -12.12 -17.18 6.24
CA ASN A 207 -12.52 -17.32 4.83
C ASN A 207 -12.42 -18.76 4.32
N LYS A 208 -12.56 -19.76 5.21
CA LYS A 208 -12.62 -21.20 4.86
C LYS A 208 -13.97 -21.60 4.27
#